data_407c62b553710ab74eabb90bfb4956df
#
_entry.id   407c62b553710ab74eabb90bfb4956df
#
_cell.length_a   1.000
_cell.length_b   1.000
_cell.length_c   1.000
_cell.angle_alpha   90.00
_cell.angle_beta   90.00
_cell.angle_gamma   90.00
#
_symmetry.space_group_name_H-M   'P 1'
#
loop_
_entity.id
_entity.type
_entity.pdbx_description
1 polymer ?
#
loop_
_entity_poly.entity_id
_entity_poly.type
_entity_poly.pdbx_seq_one_letter_code
_entity_poly.pdbx_strand_id
1 'polypeptide(L)'
;MCIRDSVVPEKQRTAGGESLGRQVGDILRIFRDPAIISMAPLLATTAGVHVAIQTLWAGPWFRDVLGAGREEVANQLFYMAAAFFFGILVTGAIADWVARRGMSLLSVMVGFQLIYLAAQTGIVLQWTDYALALWLIFGMSGQVAILAYPWLASSFGSALSGRAHTAVNLLIFACAFIAQYAIGAIIELYPAPADGGYPVKSYATAFGAFLVIQVASMIWFALTAGFIRKRANR
;
A
#
# COMPACT_ATOMS: atom_id res chain seq x y z
N MET A 1 40.93 21.21 -1.42
CA MET A 1 39.72 20.81 -2.14
C MET A 1 38.54 21.38 -1.37
N CYS A 2 38.12 22.62 -1.73
CA CYS A 2 37.09 23.34 -0.98
C CYS A 2 35.73 22.79 -1.31
N ILE A 3 35.03 22.25 -0.33
CA ILE A 3 33.61 21.94 -0.38
C ILE A 3 32.91 23.32 -0.32
N ARG A 4 32.40 23.76 -1.45
CA ARG A 4 31.60 24.96 -1.56
C ARG A 4 30.20 24.60 -1.06
N ASP A 5 29.92 24.96 0.20
CA ASP A 5 28.59 24.90 0.77
C ASP A 5 27.66 25.74 -0.07
N SER A 6 26.90 25.09 -0.95
CA SER A 6 25.77 25.71 -1.60
C SER A 6 24.65 25.89 -0.57
N VAL A 7 24.67 27.01 0.13
CA VAL A 7 23.55 27.48 0.93
C VAL A 7 22.40 27.72 -0.06
N VAL A 8 21.53 26.73 -0.20
CA VAL A 8 20.25 26.93 -0.87
C VAL A 8 19.51 27.92 0.04
N PRO A 9 19.16 29.12 -0.44
CA PRO A 9 18.41 30.07 0.38
C PRO A 9 17.10 29.41 0.75
N GLU A 10 16.97 29.07 2.02
CA GLU A 10 15.71 28.61 2.60
C GLU A 10 14.71 29.76 2.36
N LYS A 11 13.77 29.51 1.44
CA LYS A 11 12.72 30.47 1.13
C LYS A 11 11.99 30.70 2.45
N GLN A 12 12.25 31.85 3.10
CA GLN A 12 11.62 32.24 4.36
C GLN A 12 10.12 31.99 4.21
N ARG A 13 9.63 30.94 4.87
CA ARG A 13 8.20 30.78 5.08
C ARG A 13 7.78 32.01 5.85
N THR A 14 7.11 32.94 5.15
CA THR A 14 6.39 34.03 5.81
C THR A 14 5.55 33.39 6.90
N ALA A 15 5.89 33.71 8.15
CA ALA A 15 5.25 33.20 9.37
C ALA A 15 3.87 33.85 9.56
N GLY A 16 3.03 33.78 8.54
CA GLY A 16 1.60 33.99 8.60
C GLY A 16 0.96 32.62 8.56
N GLY A 17 0.65 32.05 9.73
CA GLY A 17 -0.02 30.74 9.82
C GLY A 17 -1.27 30.77 8.95
N GLU A 18 -1.30 29.95 7.89
CA GLU A 18 -2.53 29.76 7.11
C GLU A 18 -3.64 29.34 8.08
N SER A 19 -4.80 29.98 8.00
CA SER A 19 -5.92 29.65 8.86
C SER A 19 -6.30 28.17 8.71
N LEU A 20 -6.64 27.51 9.81
CA LEU A 20 -7.08 26.10 9.80
C LEU A 20 -8.18 25.85 8.77
N GLY A 21 -9.11 26.82 8.59
CA GLY A 21 -10.17 26.73 7.58
C GLY A 21 -9.63 26.62 6.14
N ARG A 22 -8.53 27.32 5.82
CA ARG A 22 -7.88 27.21 4.49
C ARG A 22 -7.20 25.86 4.31
N GLN A 23 -6.55 25.35 5.35
CA GLN A 23 -5.92 24.02 5.31
C GLN A 23 -6.94 22.90 5.10
N VAL A 24 -8.07 22.95 5.82
CA VAL A 24 -9.18 22.01 5.64
C VAL A 24 -9.79 22.14 4.24
N GLY A 25 -9.96 23.37 3.74
CA GLY A 25 -10.45 23.62 2.39
C GLY A 25 -9.57 23.01 1.30
N ASP A 26 -8.24 23.11 1.45
CA ASP A 26 -7.29 22.50 0.51
C ASP A 26 -7.33 20.96 0.55
N ILE A 27 -7.47 20.37 1.71
CA ILE A 27 -7.63 18.91 1.86
C ILE A 27 -8.93 18.45 1.19
N LEU A 28 -10.04 19.14 1.41
CA LEU A 28 -11.32 18.82 0.75
C LEU A 28 -11.24 18.96 -0.78
N ARG A 29 -10.50 19.97 -1.26
CA ARG A 29 -10.25 20.17 -2.69
C ARG A 29 -9.44 19.01 -3.27
N ILE A 30 -8.42 18.51 -2.55
CA ILE A 30 -7.62 17.36 -2.96
C ILE A 30 -8.50 16.11 -3.06
N PHE A 31 -9.34 15.83 -2.06
CA PHE A 31 -10.25 14.66 -2.10
C PHE A 31 -11.32 14.72 -3.20
N ARG A 32 -11.66 15.93 -3.68
CA ARG A 32 -12.59 16.11 -4.82
C ARG A 32 -11.91 16.08 -6.18
N ASP A 33 -10.58 15.99 -6.21
CA ASP A 33 -9.85 15.91 -7.49
C ASP A 33 -10.12 14.56 -8.18
N PRO A 34 -10.57 14.54 -9.45
CA PRO A 34 -10.91 13.31 -10.16
C PRO A 34 -9.75 12.31 -10.23
N ALA A 35 -8.50 12.79 -10.25
CA ALA A 35 -7.34 11.91 -10.27
C ALA A 35 -7.11 11.23 -8.91
N ILE A 36 -7.37 11.93 -7.80
CA ILE A 36 -7.35 11.34 -6.45
C ILE A 36 -8.49 10.34 -6.32
N ILE A 37 -9.72 10.69 -6.73
CA ILE A 37 -10.87 9.78 -6.69
C ILE A 37 -10.60 8.50 -7.49
N SER A 38 -9.88 8.59 -8.60
CA SER A 38 -9.47 7.44 -9.41
C SER A 38 -8.43 6.57 -8.70
N MET A 39 -7.42 7.17 -8.08
CA MET A 39 -6.22 6.48 -7.56
C MET A 39 -6.35 6.09 -6.08
N ALA A 40 -7.01 6.90 -5.26
CA ALA A 40 -7.04 6.72 -3.81
C ALA A 40 -7.64 5.39 -3.35
N PRO A 41 -8.71 4.84 -3.94
CA PRO A 41 -9.22 3.53 -3.56
C PRO A 41 -8.17 2.43 -3.73
N LEU A 42 -7.45 2.42 -4.86
CA LEU A 42 -6.39 1.45 -5.12
C LEU A 42 -5.24 1.56 -4.11
N LEU A 43 -4.76 2.77 -3.86
CA LEU A 43 -3.65 3.02 -2.92
C LEU A 43 -4.05 2.68 -1.48
N ALA A 44 -5.23 3.13 -1.04
CA ALA A 44 -5.70 2.92 0.31
C ALA A 44 -5.94 1.43 0.60
N THR A 45 -6.63 0.72 -0.31
CA THR A 45 -6.92 -0.69 -0.10
C THR A 45 -5.68 -1.56 -0.22
N THR A 46 -4.77 -1.30 -1.17
CA THR A 46 -3.55 -2.10 -1.30
C THR A 46 -2.61 -1.87 -0.13
N ALA A 47 -2.18 -0.62 0.10
CA ALA A 47 -1.22 -0.33 1.16
C ALA A 47 -1.83 -0.51 2.56
N GLY A 48 -3.11 -0.15 2.76
CA GLY A 48 -3.78 -0.31 4.06
C GLY A 48 -3.97 -1.78 4.43
N VAL A 49 -4.46 -2.62 3.50
CA VAL A 49 -4.62 -4.06 3.75
C VAL A 49 -3.26 -4.74 3.90
N HIS A 50 -2.25 -4.32 3.10
CA HIS A 50 -0.88 -4.81 3.26
C HIS A 50 -0.36 -4.56 4.68
N VAL A 51 -0.47 -3.33 5.18
CA VAL A 51 -0.07 -2.98 6.56
C VAL A 51 -0.85 -3.81 7.57
N ALA A 52 -2.18 -3.94 7.42
CA ALA A 52 -3.01 -4.71 8.34
C ALA A 52 -2.57 -6.17 8.43
N ILE A 53 -2.39 -6.83 7.29
CA ILE A 53 -2.00 -8.24 7.22
C ILE A 53 -0.58 -8.43 7.75
N GLN A 54 0.38 -7.62 7.27
CA GLN A 54 1.79 -7.74 7.63
C GLN A 54 2.04 -7.53 9.12
N THR A 55 1.37 -6.55 9.73
CA THR A 55 1.70 -6.16 11.11
C THR A 55 0.93 -6.96 12.16
N LEU A 56 -0.28 -7.41 11.87
CA LEU A 56 -1.13 -8.06 12.87
C LEU A 56 -1.47 -9.51 12.53
N TRP A 57 -1.70 -9.84 11.26
CA TRP A 57 -2.31 -11.10 10.88
C TRP A 57 -1.35 -12.14 10.27
N ALA A 58 -0.16 -11.75 9.82
CA ALA A 58 0.82 -12.67 9.26
C ALA A 58 1.34 -13.67 10.29
N GLY A 59 1.67 -13.20 11.52
CA GLY A 59 2.14 -14.06 12.59
C GLY A 59 1.13 -15.15 13.00
N PRO A 60 -0.12 -14.78 13.33
CA PRO A 60 -1.20 -15.74 13.53
C PRO A 60 -1.41 -16.70 12.35
N TRP A 61 -1.36 -16.21 11.12
CA TRP A 61 -1.49 -17.06 9.94
C TRP A 61 -0.38 -18.12 9.86
N PHE A 62 0.89 -17.74 10.09
CA PHE A 62 2.01 -18.70 10.09
C PHE A 62 1.83 -19.77 11.18
N ARG A 63 1.39 -19.35 12.36
CA ARG A 63 1.14 -20.29 13.47
C ARG A 63 -0.01 -21.24 13.15
N ASP A 64 -1.16 -20.70 12.71
CA ASP A 64 -2.41 -21.47 12.67
C ASP A 64 -2.58 -22.24 11.35
N VAL A 65 -2.04 -21.69 10.23
CA VAL A 65 -2.18 -22.32 8.89
C VAL A 65 -1.00 -23.26 8.59
N LEU A 66 0.23 -22.86 8.96
CA LEU A 66 1.41 -23.72 8.75
C LEU A 66 1.74 -24.61 9.95
N GLY A 67 1.13 -24.37 11.12
CA GLY A 67 1.53 -25.05 12.36
C GLY A 67 2.92 -24.63 12.84
N ALA A 68 3.41 -23.45 12.42
CA ALA A 68 4.77 -23.00 12.69
C ALA A 68 5.00 -22.71 14.18
N GLY A 69 6.11 -23.17 14.71
CA GLY A 69 6.56 -22.87 16.07
C GLY A 69 6.96 -21.39 16.21
N ARG A 70 7.10 -20.93 17.46
CA ARG A 70 7.39 -19.51 17.77
C ARG A 70 8.62 -18.97 17.05
N GLU A 71 9.71 -19.75 16.99
CA GLU A 71 10.96 -19.35 16.32
C GLU A 71 10.77 -19.28 14.80
N GLU A 72 10.05 -20.24 14.23
CA GLU A 72 9.76 -20.25 12.80
C GLU A 72 8.89 -19.08 12.39
N VAL A 73 7.84 -18.76 13.16
CA VAL A 73 7.01 -17.56 12.96
C VAL A 73 7.88 -16.29 12.97
N ALA A 74 8.79 -16.16 13.94
CA ALA A 74 9.69 -15.01 14.01
C ALA A 74 10.60 -14.90 12.77
N ASN A 75 11.15 -16.02 12.29
CA ASN A 75 11.97 -16.07 11.08
C ASN A 75 11.16 -15.70 9.83
N GLN A 76 9.93 -16.21 9.69
CA GLN A 76 9.04 -15.87 8.57
C GLN A 76 8.70 -14.37 8.54
N LEU A 77 8.39 -13.79 9.69
CA LEU A 77 8.12 -12.36 9.83
C LEU A 77 9.37 -11.53 9.50
N PHE A 78 10.55 -11.97 9.91
CA PHE A 78 11.81 -11.31 9.56
C PHE A 78 12.07 -11.35 8.06
N TYR A 79 11.91 -12.50 7.40
CA TYR A 79 12.08 -12.62 5.94
C TYR A 79 11.09 -11.74 5.18
N MET A 80 9.85 -11.69 5.64
CA MET A 80 8.82 -10.81 5.04
C MET A 80 9.19 -9.32 5.22
N ALA A 81 9.67 -8.91 6.40
CA ALA A 81 10.13 -7.54 6.63
C ALA A 81 11.37 -7.19 5.77
N ALA A 82 12.31 -8.12 5.61
CA ALA A 82 13.44 -7.97 4.71
C ALA A 82 12.98 -7.84 3.25
N ALA A 83 12.04 -8.69 2.81
CA ALA A 83 11.45 -8.62 1.48
C ALA A 83 10.76 -7.27 1.23
N PHE A 84 10.04 -6.73 2.22
CA PHE A 84 9.45 -5.40 2.16
C PHE A 84 10.53 -4.31 1.97
N PHE A 85 11.61 -4.35 2.74
CA PHE A 85 12.72 -3.41 2.60
C PHE A 85 13.37 -3.48 1.21
N PHE A 86 13.71 -4.69 0.74
CA PHE A 86 14.26 -4.87 -0.61
C PHE A 86 13.25 -4.49 -1.70
N GLY A 87 11.96 -4.70 -1.46
CA GLY A 87 10.89 -4.27 -2.34
C GLY A 87 10.89 -2.77 -2.60
N ILE A 88 11.16 -1.93 -1.58
CA ILE A 88 11.30 -0.48 -1.74
C ILE A 88 12.45 -0.15 -2.71
N LEU A 89 13.62 -0.76 -2.51
CA LEU A 89 14.80 -0.52 -3.34
C LEU A 89 14.58 -0.97 -4.79
N VAL A 90 14.03 -2.18 -4.96
CA VAL A 90 13.75 -2.76 -6.29
C VAL A 90 12.69 -1.93 -7.03
N THR A 91 11.62 -1.55 -6.34
CA THR A 91 10.55 -0.72 -6.91
C THR A 91 11.08 0.63 -7.36
N GLY A 92 11.93 1.29 -6.55
CA GLY A 92 12.58 2.54 -6.90
C GLY A 92 13.49 2.38 -8.12
N ALA A 93 14.36 1.38 -8.14
CA ALA A 93 15.26 1.11 -9.26
C ALA A 93 14.52 0.81 -10.58
N ILE A 94 13.43 0.03 -10.51
CA ILE A 94 12.57 -0.25 -11.67
C ILE A 94 11.87 1.03 -12.13
N ALA A 95 11.35 1.84 -11.22
CA ALA A 95 10.70 3.11 -11.54
C ALA A 95 11.65 4.05 -12.29
N ASP A 96 12.89 4.19 -11.81
CA ASP A 96 13.91 5.02 -12.46
C ASP A 96 14.31 4.47 -13.84
N TRP A 97 14.46 3.16 -13.96
CA TRP A 97 14.80 2.52 -15.22
C TRP A 97 13.69 2.71 -16.28
N VAL A 98 12.42 2.54 -15.86
CA VAL A 98 11.24 2.74 -16.72
C VAL A 98 11.10 4.20 -17.12
N ALA A 99 11.30 5.14 -16.18
CA ALA A 99 11.25 6.58 -16.45
C ALA A 99 12.32 7.00 -17.48
N ARG A 100 13.56 6.48 -17.36
CA ARG A 100 14.64 6.74 -18.36
C ARG A 100 14.31 6.22 -19.77
N ARG A 101 13.42 5.24 -19.88
CA ARG A 101 12.93 4.71 -21.18
C ARG A 101 11.68 5.40 -21.70
N GLY A 102 11.21 6.45 -21.02
CA GLY A 102 9.98 7.17 -21.40
C GLY A 102 8.70 6.37 -21.17
N MET A 103 8.75 5.29 -20.38
CA MET A 103 7.58 4.48 -20.06
C MET A 103 6.83 5.09 -18.88
N SER A 104 5.53 4.80 -18.78
CA SER A 104 4.67 5.34 -17.73
C SER A 104 4.91 4.65 -16.38
N LEU A 105 5.15 5.42 -15.32
CA LEU A 105 5.17 4.94 -13.92
C LEU A 105 3.86 4.23 -13.52
N LEU A 106 2.74 4.64 -14.11
CA LEU A 106 1.45 3.98 -13.88
C LEU A 106 1.46 2.51 -14.36
N SER A 107 2.19 2.21 -15.44
CA SER A 107 2.33 0.83 -15.93
C SER A 107 3.12 -0.04 -14.95
N VAL A 108 4.17 0.51 -14.33
CA VAL A 108 4.93 -0.17 -13.27
C VAL A 108 4.05 -0.44 -12.06
N MET A 109 3.30 0.58 -11.62
CA MET A 109 2.36 0.47 -10.51
C MET A 109 1.34 -0.64 -10.74
N VAL A 110 0.75 -0.70 -11.94
CA VAL A 110 -0.20 -1.76 -12.33
C VAL A 110 0.47 -3.14 -12.30
N GLY A 111 1.71 -3.26 -12.83
CA GLY A 111 2.46 -4.50 -12.81
C GLY A 111 2.71 -5.02 -11.40
N PHE A 112 3.19 -4.18 -10.48
CA PHE A 112 3.39 -4.54 -9.08
C PHE A 112 2.06 -4.90 -8.40
N GLN A 113 0.98 -4.16 -8.69
CA GLN A 113 -0.35 -4.46 -8.17
C GLN A 113 -0.83 -5.86 -8.57
N LEU A 114 -0.65 -6.25 -9.83
CA LEU A 114 -1.04 -7.58 -10.31
C LEU A 114 -0.22 -8.69 -9.64
N ILE A 115 1.10 -8.49 -9.46
CA ILE A 115 1.96 -9.41 -8.75
C ILE A 115 1.52 -9.55 -7.29
N TYR A 116 1.21 -8.43 -6.64
CA TYR A 116 0.69 -8.39 -5.27
C TYR A 116 -0.62 -9.17 -5.12
N LEU A 117 -1.60 -8.91 -5.99
CA LEU A 117 -2.90 -9.61 -5.98
C LEU A 117 -2.73 -11.11 -6.24
N ALA A 118 -1.82 -11.51 -7.13
CA ALA A 118 -1.53 -12.91 -7.41
C ALA A 118 -0.93 -13.61 -6.17
N ALA A 119 0.03 -12.99 -5.49
CA ALA A 119 0.61 -13.53 -4.26
C ALA A 119 -0.44 -13.64 -3.15
N GLN A 120 -1.26 -12.59 -2.96
CA GLN A 120 -2.35 -12.61 -1.98
C GLN A 120 -3.40 -13.68 -2.31
N THR A 121 -3.68 -13.92 -3.60
CA THR A 121 -4.58 -15.01 -4.01
C THR A 121 -4.03 -16.37 -3.57
N GLY A 122 -2.74 -16.64 -3.77
CA GLY A 122 -2.10 -17.88 -3.29
C GLY A 122 -2.19 -18.03 -1.76
N ILE A 123 -2.02 -16.93 -1.00
CA ILE A 123 -2.18 -16.92 0.47
C ILE A 123 -3.63 -17.21 0.87
N VAL A 124 -4.61 -16.62 0.18
CA VAL A 124 -6.06 -16.86 0.40
C VAL A 124 -6.44 -18.30 0.10
N LEU A 125 -5.89 -18.87 -0.98
CA LEU A 125 -6.11 -20.26 -1.37
C LEU A 125 -5.29 -21.25 -0.52
N GLN A 126 -4.49 -20.76 0.42
CA GLN A 126 -3.69 -21.54 1.36
C GLN A 126 -2.74 -22.51 0.65
N TRP A 127 -2.02 -22.04 -0.37
CA TRP A 127 -0.97 -22.79 -1.04
C TRP A 127 0.27 -22.89 -0.12
N THR A 128 0.16 -23.75 0.89
CA THR A 128 1.13 -23.88 1.99
C THR A 128 2.51 -24.32 1.52
N ASP A 129 2.61 -25.13 0.47
CA ASP A 129 3.89 -25.59 -0.10
C ASP A 129 4.72 -24.42 -0.67
N TYR A 130 4.07 -23.32 -1.02
CA TYR A 130 4.69 -22.10 -1.57
C TYR A 130 4.63 -20.92 -0.60
N ALA A 131 4.26 -21.15 0.66
CA ALA A 131 3.96 -20.09 1.61
C ALA A 131 5.09 -19.05 1.71
N LEU A 132 6.34 -19.47 1.91
CA LEU A 132 7.47 -18.54 2.01
C LEU A 132 7.58 -17.66 0.76
N ALA A 133 7.53 -18.25 -0.43
CA ALA A 133 7.64 -17.50 -1.69
C ALA A 133 6.49 -16.51 -1.85
N LEU A 134 5.25 -16.91 -1.53
CA LEU A 134 4.07 -16.06 -1.60
C LEU A 134 4.17 -14.86 -0.64
N TRP A 135 4.59 -15.09 0.59
CA TRP A 135 4.76 -14.03 1.58
C TRP A 135 5.92 -13.08 1.27
N LEU A 136 7.01 -13.58 0.68
CA LEU A 136 8.11 -12.74 0.19
C LEU A 136 7.64 -11.85 -0.97
N ILE A 137 6.93 -12.42 -1.96
CA ILE A 137 6.38 -11.66 -3.09
C ILE A 137 5.34 -10.65 -2.60
N PHE A 138 4.45 -11.03 -1.68
CA PHE A 138 3.49 -10.15 -1.04
C PHE A 138 4.20 -8.97 -0.36
N GLY A 139 5.23 -9.23 0.45
CA GLY A 139 6.04 -8.20 1.11
C GLY A 139 6.71 -7.26 0.11
N MET A 140 7.39 -7.80 -0.91
CA MET A 140 8.10 -7.01 -1.92
C MET A 140 7.18 -6.13 -2.77
N SER A 141 6.02 -6.65 -3.17
CA SER A 141 5.14 -5.99 -4.14
C SER A 141 4.13 -5.02 -3.53
N GLY A 142 3.97 -4.99 -2.20
CA GLY A 142 3.01 -4.12 -1.50
C GLY A 142 3.30 -2.62 -1.56
N GLN A 143 4.40 -2.18 -2.23
CA GLN A 143 4.91 -0.81 -2.25
C GLN A 143 4.26 0.10 -3.31
N VAL A 144 3.07 -0.24 -3.78
CA VAL A 144 2.38 0.48 -4.86
C VAL A 144 2.23 1.99 -4.58
N ALA A 145 2.01 2.36 -3.32
CA ALA A 145 1.86 3.77 -2.91
C ALA A 145 3.11 4.60 -3.19
N ILE A 146 4.32 4.03 -3.08
CA ILE A 146 5.58 4.74 -3.33
C ILE A 146 5.65 5.25 -4.77
N LEU A 147 5.14 4.48 -5.73
CA LEU A 147 5.13 4.85 -7.15
C LEU A 147 4.13 5.99 -7.46
N ALA A 148 3.13 6.17 -6.61
CA ALA A 148 2.15 7.24 -6.77
C ALA A 148 2.64 8.59 -6.26
N TYR A 149 3.55 8.65 -5.29
CA TYR A 149 4.01 9.90 -4.68
C TYR A 149 4.69 10.87 -5.65
N PRO A 150 5.61 10.47 -6.56
CA PRO A 150 6.16 11.36 -7.56
C PRO A 150 5.09 11.95 -8.49
N TRP A 151 4.11 11.13 -8.85
CA TRP A 151 2.99 11.59 -9.66
C TRP A 151 2.11 12.61 -8.90
N LEU A 152 1.82 12.36 -7.61
CA LEU A 152 1.10 13.31 -6.76
C LEU A 152 1.85 14.64 -6.67
N ALA A 153 3.16 14.59 -6.44
CA ALA A 153 4.00 15.78 -6.35
C ALA A 153 3.97 16.62 -7.64
N SER A 154 4.06 15.98 -8.82
CA SER A 154 4.00 16.65 -10.09
C SER A 154 2.60 17.21 -10.41
N SER A 155 1.54 16.50 -10.01
CA SER A 155 0.16 16.86 -10.34
C SER A 155 -0.39 18.02 -9.51
N PHE A 156 0.03 18.15 -8.24
CA PHE A 156 -0.46 19.19 -7.33
C PHE A 156 0.52 20.36 -7.15
N GLY A 157 1.72 20.25 -7.72
CA GLY A 157 2.77 21.25 -7.58
C GLY A 157 3.33 21.35 -6.16
N SER A 158 4.41 22.11 -5.98
CA SER A 158 5.14 22.19 -4.70
C SER A 158 4.31 22.72 -3.51
N ALA A 159 3.31 23.55 -3.78
CA ALA A 159 2.48 24.16 -2.73
C ALA A 159 1.51 23.18 -2.07
N LEU A 160 0.96 22.22 -2.81
CA LEU A 160 -0.05 21.28 -2.33
C LEU A 160 0.43 19.82 -2.27
N SER A 161 1.64 19.51 -2.78
CA SER A 161 2.17 18.14 -2.81
C SER A 161 2.25 17.50 -1.43
N GLY A 162 2.74 18.21 -0.42
CA GLY A 162 2.80 17.71 0.96
C GLY A 162 1.41 17.39 1.52
N ARG A 163 0.41 18.24 1.24
CA ARG A 163 -0.99 18.01 1.67
C ARG A 163 -1.61 16.83 0.93
N ALA A 164 -1.31 16.66 -0.35
CA ALA A 164 -1.79 15.52 -1.14
C ALA A 164 -1.21 14.19 -0.62
N HIS A 165 0.09 14.16 -0.29
CA HIS A 165 0.72 12.99 0.34
C HIS A 165 0.08 12.66 1.69
N THR A 166 -0.11 13.68 2.55
CA THR A 166 -0.74 13.49 3.86
C THR A 166 -2.18 12.99 3.73
N ALA A 167 -2.96 13.52 2.77
CA ALA A 167 -4.33 13.08 2.52
C ALA A 167 -4.40 11.62 2.09
N VAL A 168 -3.52 11.19 1.17
CA VAL A 168 -3.44 9.78 0.75
C VAL A 168 -2.98 8.87 1.89
N ASN A 169 -1.97 9.29 2.67
CA ASN A 169 -1.52 8.52 3.84
C ASN A 169 -2.62 8.36 4.89
N LEU A 170 -3.42 9.39 5.11
CA LEU A 170 -4.57 9.32 6.02
C LEU A 170 -5.55 8.23 5.59
N LEU A 171 -5.86 8.14 4.28
CA LEU A 171 -6.72 7.08 3.74
C LEU A 171 -6.09 5.69 3.88
N ILE A 172 -4.77 5.56 3.65
CA ILE A 172 -4.04 4.30 3.81
C ILE A 172 -4.14 3.82 5.25
N PHE A 173 -3.84 4.68 6.23
CA PHE A 173 -3.90 4.29 7.65
C PHE A 173 -5.34 4.05 8.12
N ALA A 174 -6.31 4.86 7.69
CA ALA A 174 -7.71 4.60 7.99
C ALA A 174 -8.15 3.23 7.46
N CYS A 175 -7.77 2.89 6.23
CA CYS A 175 -8.02 1.58 5.65
C CYS A 175 -7.29 0.46 6.43
N ALA A 176 -6.04 0.69 6.88
CA ALA A 176 -5.30 -0.27 7.68
C ALA A 176 -6.01 -0.58 9.00
N PHE A 177 -6.46 0.43 9.74
CA PHE A 177 -7.23 0.24 10.97
C PHE A 177 -8.54 -0.50 10.74
N ILE A 178 -9.29 -0.11 9.70
CA ILE A 178 -10.54 -0.78 9.32
C ILE A 178 -10.26 -2.25 8.97
N ALA A 179 -9.23 -2.52 8.18
CA ALA A 179 -8.87 -3.87 7.77
C ALA A 179 -8.40 -4.72 8.96
N GLN A 180 -7.57 -4.18 9.87
CA GLN A 180 -7.13 -4.90 11.07
C GLN A 180 -8.32 -5.36 11.91
N TYR A 181 -9.25 -4.45 12.17
CA TYR A 181 -10.46 -4.76 12.94
C TYR A 181 -11.40 -5.72 12.21
N ALA A 182 -11.67 -5.46 10.94
CA ALA A 182 -12.61 -6.26 10.15
C ALA A 182 -12.12 -7.69 9.90
N ILE A 183 -10.80 -7.88 9.69
CA ILE A 183 -10.20 -9.22 9.61
C ILE A 183 -10.48 -9.98 10.91
N GLY A 184 -10.22 -9.36 12.08
CA GLY A 184 -10.51 -9.97 13.38
C GLY A 184 -11.98 -10.31 13.55
N ALA A 185 -12.87 -9.38 13.24
CA ALA A 185 -14.31 -9.58 13.34
C ALA A 185 -14.81 -10.74 12.44
N ILE A 186 -14.25 -10.88 11.22
CA ILE A 186 -14.57 -12.00 10.32
C ILE A 186 -14.05 -13.32 10.90
N ILE A 187 -12.84 -13.33 11.45
CA ILE A 187 -12.23 -14.52 12.05
C ILE A 187 -13.06 -15.01 13.26
N GLU A 188 -13.55 -14.09 14.10
CA GLU A 188 -14.37 -14.40 15.27
C GLU A 188 -15.76 -14.98 14.93
N LEU A 189 -16.22 -14.90 13.67
CA LEU A 189 -17.44 -15.59 13.24
C LEU A 189 -17.30 -17.12 13.19
N TYR A 190 -16.08 -17.63 13.28
CA TYR A 190 -15.79 -19.05 13.22
C TYR A 190 -15.57 -19.61 14.62
N PRO A 191 -16.07 -20.84 14.93
CA PRO A 191 -15.83 -21.46 16.22
C PRO A 191 -14.33 -21.63 16.50
N ALA A 192 -13.89 -21.21 17.68
CA ALA A 192 -12.49 -21.37 18.08
C ALA A 192 -12.12 -22.86 18.18
N PRO A 193 -10.93 -23.28 17.67
CA PRO A 193 -10.42 -24.62 17.88
C PRO A 193 -10.16 -24.93 19.37
N ALA A 194 -10.29 -26.19 19.77
CA ALA A 194 -10.10 -26.61 21.17
C ALA A 194 -8.66 -26.42 21.67
N ASP A 195 -7.69 -26.43 20.78
CA ASP A 195 -6.26 -26.27 21.01
C ASP A 195 -5.79 -24.82 20.97
N GLY A 196 -6.71 -23.87 20.82
CA GLY A 196 -6.43 -22.44 20.73
C GLY A 196 -6.07 -21.98 19.32
N GLY A 197 -5.83 -20.68 19.14
CA GLY A 197 -5.60 -20.08 17.83
C GLY A 197 -6.89 -19.77 17.09
N TYR A 198 -6.79 -19.63 15.76
CA TYR A 198 -7.92 -19.31 14.89
C TYR A 198 -8.13 -20.40 13.82
N PRO A 199 -9.38 -20.66 13.41
CA PRO A 199 -9.65 -21.66 12.38
C PRO A 199 -9.00 -21.30 11.05
N VAL A 200 -8.33 -22.27 10.42
CA VAL A 200 -7.59 -22.08 9.16
C VAL A 200 -8.48 -21.45 8.07
N LYS A 201 -9.74 -21.90 7.96
CA LYS A 201 -10.71 -21.37 6.99
C LYS A 201 -11.07 -19.88 7.21
N SER A 202 -10.98 -19.40 8.44
CA SER A 202 -11.34 -18.01 8.76
C SER A 202 -10.40 -17.02 8.09
N TYR A 203 -9.11 -17.35 7.97
CA TYR A 203 -8.12 -16.55 7.27
C TYR A 203 -8.45 -16.43 5.76
N ALA A 204 -8.80 -17.54 5.12
CA ALA A 204 -9.19 -17.55 3.71
C ALA A 204 -10.39 -16.63 3.47
N THR A 205 -11.39 -16.66 4.35
CA THR A 205 -12.58 -15.79 4.25
C THR A 205 -12.22 -14.33 4.47
N ALA A 206 -11.47 -14.03 5.55
CA ALA A 206 -11.12 -12.66 5.90
C ALA A 206 -10.21 -12.00 4.86
N PHE A 207 -9.12 -12.67 4.48
CA PHE A 207 -8.19 -12.15 3.46
C PHE A 207 -8.84 -12.12 2.07
N GLY A 208 -9.71 -13.11 1.76
CA GLY A 208 -10.46 -13.16 0.52
C GLY A 208 -11.44 -12.00 0.36
N ALA A 209 -12.13 -11.58 1.42
CA ALA A 209 -12.99 -10.41 1.40
C ALA A 209 -12.22 -9.14 1.01
N PHE A 210 -11.03 -8.94 1.58
CA PHE A 210 -10.18 -7.81 1.21
C PHE A 210 -9.55 -7.95 -0.17
N LEU A 211 -9.23 -9.15 -0.62
CA LEU A 211 -8.79 -9.41 -2.01
C LEU A 211 -9.86 -8.96 -3.01
N VAL A 212 -11.15 -9.26 -2.75
CA VAL A 212 -12.25 -8.80 -3.60
C VAL A 212 -12.34 -7.28 -3.64
N ILE A 213 -12.22 -6.60 -2.48
CA ILE A 213 -12.21 -5.13 -2.41
C ILE A 213 -11.04 -4.54 -3.20
N GLN A 214 -9.85 -5.12 -3.11
CA GLN A 214 -8.66 -4.68 -3.85
C GLN A 214 -8.81 -4.90 -5.35
N VAL A 215 -9.37 -6.03 -5.79
CA VAL A 215 -9.68 -6.28 -7.20
C VAL A 215 -10.72 -5.26 -7.71
N ALA A 216 -11.77 -4.98 -6.94
CA ALA A 216 -12.75 -3.96 -7.28
C ALA A 216 -12.12 -2.56 -7.40
N SER A 217 -11.20 -2.20 -6.49
CA SER A 217 -10.44 -0.95 -6.54
C SER A 217 -9.51 -0.87 -7.76
N MET A 218 -8.91 -2.00 -8.16
CA MET A 218 -8.11 -2.08 -9.39
C MET A 218 -8.96 -1.90 -10.65
N ILE A 219 -10.15 -2.51 -10.70
CA ILE A 219 -11.11 -2.32 -11.79
C ILE A 219 -11.56 -0.85 -11.85
N TRP A 220 -11.91 -0.26 -10.71
CA TRP A 220 -12.23 1.16 -10.61
C TRP A 220 -11.13 2.05 -11.18
N PHE A 221 -9.88 1.80 -10.76
CA PHE A 221 -8.72 2.52 -11.27
C PHE A 221 -8.58 2.36 -12.79
N ALA A 222 -8.71 1.14 -13.32
CA ALA A 222 -8.61 0.88 -14.76
C ALA A 222 -9.68 1.64 -15.56
N LEU A 223 -10.92 1.69 -15.07
CA LEU A 223 -12.03 2.40 -15.71
C LEU A 223 -11.87 3.92 -15.67
N THR A 224 -11.23 4.45 -14.62
CA THR A 224 -11.12 5.90 -14.38
C THR A 224 -9.73 6.46 -14.72
N ALA A 225 -8.74 5.64 -15.05
CA ALA A 225 -7.36 6.06 -15.37
C ALA A 225 -7.26 7.08 -16.53
N GLY A 226 -8.27 7.19 -17.37
CA GLY A 226 -8.35 8.23 -18.40
C GLY A 226 -8.26 9.65 -17.86
N PHE A 227 -8.75 9.92 -16.65
CA PHE A 227 -8.63 11.22 -15.98
C PHE A 227 -7.17 11.56 -15.63
N ILE A 228 -6.41 10.55 -15.19
CA ILE A 228 -5.01 10.68 -14.82
C ILE A 228 -4.16 10.98 -16.07
N ARG A 229 -4.40 10.26 -17.17
CA ARG A 229 -3.69 10.45 -18.45
C ARG A 229 -3.92 11.83 -19.05
N LYS A 230 -5.17 12.33 -19.02
CA LYS A 230 -5.49 13.68 -19.52
C LYS A 230 -4.76 14.78 -18.74
N ARG A 231 -4.48 14.56 -17.46
CA ARG A 231 -3.77 15.54 -16.63
C ARG A 231 -2.26 15.53 -16.86
N ALA A 232 -1.68 14.36 -17.11
CA ALA A 232 -0.24 14.23 -17.39
C ALA A 232 0.17 14.89 -18.74
N ASN A 233 -0.79 15.11 -19.65
CA ASN A 233 -0.58 15.70 -20.97
C ASN A 233 -0.88 17.22 -21.01
N ARG A 234 -1.21 17.84 -19.88
CA ARG A 234 -1.40 19.29 -19.72
C ARG A 234 -0.24 19.93 -18.98
#